data_c775b343e7417cd2aa182760f6d77c46
#
_entry.id   c775b343e7417cd2aa182760f6d77c46
#
_cell.length_a   1.000
_cell.length_b   1.000
_cell.length_c   1.000
_cell.angle_alpha   90.00
_cell.angle_beta   90.00
_cell.angle_gamma   90.00
#
_symmetry.space_group_name_H-M   'P 1'
#
loop_
_entity.id
_entity.type
_entity.pdbx_description
1 polymer ?
#
loop_
_entity_poly.entity_id
_entity_poly.type
_entity_poly.pdbx_seq_one_letter_code
_entity_poly.pdbx_strand_id
1 'polypeptide(L)'
;MQHSIICLLSLTLSPFSLTVSAEEKPNIILIISDDQGYADLSAMGIRDDVSTPNLDRLASEGTRFRHAYASSPICNTSRCGIITGVYQQRFGMQWYGGPGITDWENPTMAELLKKAGYTNGYVGKVHYGSPNGPGTRNFPLEHGFDEFFGSENARIHYLTHNQDAIDAFDAARANNPEPSNSWGMGPFRDGEKEADMEGMSTEIFGDKARDFINRNKEKPFFLYLSFNAVHNFTHQLPQEYLNKHGLEDYDDWDPAAEPYLDWYYRSRRPNNPDGRAHYLGQLHYLDQEVGRLVDHVNALGIRENTLIIYMGDNGGSRPIYAENTPLRGSKFTLYEGGTRVPLIISQPGSLPEDRISDNVVSAFDLLPTMLSVAGEDVPEFADGIDLIPLLKGNTPELQHDVLHWKTADEWSVRQGDWKLHTVHGEGAAPVEKVELEQGVFLRNLRTDPSERINFAQQNSEILAKLGGFHRAWIATLPKSLNNVPSANEWAEAPKEK
;
A
#
# COMPACT_ATOMS: atom_id res chain seq x y z
N MET A 1 -21.65 -63.84 66.69
CA MET A 1 -22.21 -63.61 65.39
C MET A 1 -22.01 -62.12 65.12
N GLN A 2 -20.95 -61.76 64.40
CA GLN A 2 -20.64 -60.40 64.03
C GLN A 2 -20.91 -60.25 62.53
N HIS A 3 -21.82 -59.36 62.13
CA HIS A 3 -22.11 -59.05 60.75
C HIS A 3 -21.31 -57.82 60.35
N SER A 4 -20.37 -58.00 59.43
CA SER A 4 -19.65 -56.91 58.79
C SER A 4 -20.43 -56.37 57.56
N ILE A 5 -20.82 -55.15 57.62
CA ILE A 5 -21.42 -54.41 56.46
C ILE A 5 -20.30 -53.83 55.62
N ILE A 6 -20.17 -54.31 54.39
CA ILE A 6 -19.26 -53.75 53.38
C ILE A 6 -20.04 -52.67 52.63
N CYS A 7 -19.61 -51.40 52.79
CA CYS A 7 -20.12 -50.27 52.03
C CYS A 7 -19.31 -50.13 50.70
N LEU A 8 -19.94 -50.46 49.57
CA LEU A 8 -19.37 -50.21 48.25
C LEU A 8 -19.59 -48.71 47.88
N LEU A 9 -18.49 -47.93 47.83
CA LEU A 9 -18.49 -46.59 47.22
C LEU A 9 -18.36 -46.77 45.70
N SER A 10 -19.41 -46.44 44.95
CA SER A 10 -19.39 -46.37 43.52
C SER A 10 -18.86 -44.96 43.11
N LEU A 11 -17.63 -44.88 42.66
CA LEU A 11 -17.08 -43.69 41.99
C LEU A 11 -17.70 -43.58 40.58
N THR A 12 -18.59 -42.64 40.38
CA THR A 12 -19.03 -42.23 39.05
C THR A 12 -18.00 -41.29 38.42
N LEU A 13 -17.18 -41.81 37.52
CA LEU A 13 -16.34 -41.01 36.62
C LEU A 13 -17.26 -40.32 35.61
N SER A 14 -17.45 -38.99 35.77
CA SER A 14 -18.03 -38.15 34.72
C SER A 14 -17.01 -38.02 33.56
N PRO A 15 -17.39 -38.27 32.32
CA PRO A 15 -16.52 -38.03 31.19
C PRO A 15 -16.32 -36.50 31.06
N PHE A 16 -15.12 -36.02 31.32
CA PHE A 16 -14.69 -34.70 30.90
C PHE A 16 -14.59 -34.72 29.38
N SER A 17 -15.63 -34.24 28.69
CA SER A 17 -15.53 -33.91 27.27
C SER A 17 -14.55 -32.73 27.13
N LEU A 18 -13.34 -33.00 26.74
CA LEU A 18 -12.44 -32.01 26.17
C LEU A 18 -13.12 -31.53 24.86
N THR A 19 -13.90 -30.46 24.93
CA THR A 19 -14.21 -29.68 23.75
C THR A 19 -12.90 -29.08 23.32
N VAL A 20 -12.29 -29.65 22.29
CA VAL A 20 -11.27 -28.95 21.51
C VAL A 20 -12.00 -27.72 20.94
N SER A 21 -11.78 -26.58 21.57
CA SER A 21 -12.17 -25.31 20.97
C SER A 21 -11.51 -25.25 19.60
N ALA A 22 -12.30 -25.20 18.54
CA ALA A 22 -11.74 -24.86 17.24
C ALA A 22 -10.97 -23.54 17.44
N GLU A 23 -9.70 -23.52 17.09
CA GLU A 23 -8.84 -22.35 17.21
C GLU A 23 -9.54 -21.22 16.46
N GLU A 24 -9.87 -20.15 17.15
CA GLU A 24 -10.65 -19.05 16.59
C GLU A 24 -9.79 -18.35 15.56
N LYS A 25 -10.27 -18.26 14.29
CA LYS A 25 -9.52 -17.64 13.20
C LYS A 25 -9.18 -16.19 13.56
N PRO A 26 -7.92 -15.76 13.44
CA PRO A 26 -7.55 -14.37 13.76
C PRO A 26 -8.24 -13.37 12.84
N ASN A 27 -8.52 -12.18 13.36
CA ASN A 27 -8.88 -11.04 12.53
C ASN A 27 -7.67 -10.56 11.71
N ILE A 28 -7.93 -9.92 10.58
CA ILE A 28 -6.89 -9.41 9.69
C ILE A 28 -7.18 -7.95 9.39
N ILE A 29 -6.20 -7.08 9.63
CA ILE A 29 -6.25 -5.67 9.25
C ILE A 29 -5.05 -5.38 8.35
N LEU A 30 -5.32 -5.00 7.10
CA LEU A 30 -4.32 -4.56 6.14
C LEU A 30 -4.44 -3.04 5.97
N ILE A 31 -3.41 -2.32 6.38
CA ILE A 31 -3.33 -0.85 6.31
C ILE A 31 -2.37 -0.48 5.18
N ILE A 32 -2.85 0.32 4.22
CA ILE A 32 -2.05 0.80 3.11
C ILE A 32 -1.92 2.32 3.19
N SER A 33 -0.67 2.82 3.21
CA SER A 33 -0.35 4.23 2.98
C SER A 33 -0.10 4.50 1.50
N ASP A 34 -0.33 5.73 1.04
CA ASP A 34 -0.21 6.16 -0.36
C ASP A 34 1.00 7.07 -0.53
N ASP A 35 1.93 6.71 -1.40
CA ASP A 35 3.13 7.49 -1.72
C ASP A 35 4.08 7.78 -0.53
N GLN A 36 4.07 6.96 0.51
CA GLN A 36 4.96 7.14 1.65
C GLN A 36 6.40 6.79 1.31
N GLY A 37 7.34 7.69 1.62
CA GLY A 37 8.76 7.46 1.42
C GLY A 37 9.32 6.37 2.34
N TYR A 38 10.32 5.64 1.83
CA TYR A 38 11.03 4.62 2.60
C TYR A 38 11.65 5.19 3.90
N ALA A 39 12.15 6.43 3.85
CA ALA A 39 12.72 7.12 4.99
C ALA A 39 11.67 7.82 5.88
N ASP A 40 10.40 7.81 5.51
CA ASP A 40 9.31 8.49 6.21
C ASP A 40 8.59 7.58 7.22
N LEU A 41 9.34 6.70 7.84
CA LEU A 41 8.97 5.91 9.01
C LEU A 41 10.09 6.06 10.05
N SER A 42 9.79 6.67 11.22
CA SER A 42 10.84 6.96 12.22
C SER A 42 11.53 5.72 12.75
N ALA A 43 10.86 4.56 12.81
CA ALA A 43 11.49 3.28 13.15
C ALA A 43 12.60 2.86 12.17
N MET A 44 12.69 3.44 10.97
CA MET A 44 13.82 3.19 10.06
C MET A 44 15.12 3.84 10.54
N GLY A 45 15.05 4.89 11.38
CA GLY A 45 16.21 5.59 11.92
C GLY A 45 17.03 6.34 10.87
N ILE A 46 16.39 6.80 9.79
CA ILE A 46 17.08 7.41 8.64
C ILE A 46 17.01 8.94 8.71
N ARG A 47 15.90 9.49 9.21
CA ARG A 47 15.65 10.93 9.20
C ARG A 47 15.21 11.42 10.57
N ASP A 48 15.81 12.55 11.00
CA ASP A 48 15.52 13.17 12.29
C ASP A 48 14.27 14.07 12.26
N ASP A 49 13.78 14.44 11.06
CA ASP A 49 12.58 15.27 10.89
C ASP A 49 11.27 14.46 10.87
N VAL A 50 11.35 13.12 10.87
CA VAL A 50 10.20 12.22 10.83
C VAL A 50 9.85 11.75 12.25
N SER A 51 8.55 11.83 12.59
CA SER A 51 8.01 11.32 13.85
C SER A 51 6.73 10.53 13.59
N THR A 52 6.79 9.21 13.77
CA THR A 52 5.67 8.27 13.60
C THR A 52 5.58 7.33 14.81
N PRO A 53 5.33 7.88 16.03
CA PRO A 53 5.42 7.11 17.27
C PRO A 53 4.45 5.93 17.36
N ASN A 54 3.30 6.00 16.71
CA ASN A 54 2.32 4.91 16.70
C ASN A 54 2.71 3.78 15.74
N LEU A 55 3.25 4.11 14.57
CA LEU A 55 3.85 3.13 13.66
C LEU A 55 5.11 2.51 14.26
N ASP A 56 5.91 3.28 15.02
CA ASP A 56 7.07 2.75 15.75
C ASP A 56 6.62 1.76 16.83
N ARG A 57 5.53 2.06 17.56
CA ARG A 57 4.92 1.12 18.51
C ARG A 57 4.46 -0.15 17.79
N LEU A 58 3.75 -0.04 16.67
CA LEU A 58 3.32 -1.21 15.87
C LEU A 58 4.52 -2.03 15.40
N ALA A 59 5.63 -1.38 15.03
CA ALA A 59 6.87 -2.04 14.64
C ALA A 59 7.53 -2.77 15.83
N SER A 60 7.48 -2.19 17.04
CA SER A 60 7.97 -2.84 18.25
C SER A 60 7.13 -4.02 18.70
N GLU A 61 5.81 -4.02 18.38
CA GLU A 61 4.89 -5.12 18.62
C GLU A 61 4.93 -6.21 17.53
N GLY A 62 5.92 -6.20 16.62
CA GLY A 62 5.98 -7.14 15.52
C GLY A 62 7.34 -7.20 14.81
N THR A 63 7.28 -7.42 13.50
CA THR A 63 8.46 -7.47 12.61
C THR A 63 8.38 -6.36 11.58
N ARG A 64 9.43 -5.54 11.51
CA ARG A 64 9.66 -4.54 10.46
C ARG A 64 10.63 -5.07 9.42
N PHE A 65 10.31 -4.93 8.14
CA PHE A 65 11.14 -5.38 7.04
C PHE A 65 11.94 -4.24 6.42
N ARG A 66 13.25 -4.47 6.21
CA ARG A 66 14.11 -3.52 5.51
C ARG A 66 14.07 -3.66 4.00
N HIS A 67 13.67 -4.82 3.49
CA HIS A 67 13.65 -5.15 2.07
C HIS A 67 12.27 -5.62 1.62
N ALA A 68 11.24 -4.80 1.89
CA ALA A 68 9.89 -5.02 1.42
C ALA A 68 9.63 -4.24 0.11
N TYR A 69 8.98 -4.89 -0.84
CA TYR A 69 8.80 -4.36 -2.18
C TYR A 69 7.34 -4.29 -2.58
N ALA A 70 6.93 -3.14 -3.09
CA ALA A 70 5.71 -2.98 -3.86
C ALA A 70 5.82 -3.73 -5.20
N SER A 71 4.71 -4.20 -5.73
CA SER A 71 4.68 -4.91 -7.02
C SER A 71 4.90 -3.99 -8.22
N SER A 72 4.76 -2.68 -8.02
CA SER A 72 4.94 -1.64 -9.03
C SER A 72 5.37 -0.31 -8.38
N PRO A 73 6.09 0.57 -9.10
CA PRO A 73 6.37 1.92 -8.64
C PRO A 73 5.19 2.89 -8.81
N ILE A 74 3.97 2.38 -9.04
CA ILE A 74 2.77 3.16 -9.38
C ILE A 74 1.58 2.62 -8.61
N CYS A 75 0.81 3.50 -7.99
CA CYS A 75 -0.26 3.15 -7.05
C CYS A 75 -1.32 2.21 -7.64
N ASN A 76 -1.92 2.53 -8.78
CA ASN A 76 -3.01 1.68 -9.31
C ASN A 76 -2.53 0.27 -9.69
N THR A 77 -1.39 0.15 -10.35
CA THR A 77 -0.83 -1.16 -10.72
C THR A 77 -0.37 -1.93 -9.49
N SER A 78 0.25 -1.27 -8.51
CA SER A 78 0.65 -1.92 -7.26
C SER A 78 -0.57 -2.41 -6.46
N ARG A 79 -1.61 -1.60 -6.35
CA ARG A 79 -2.87 -1.98 -5.67
C ARG A 79 -3.55 -3.17 -6.34
N CYS A 80 -3.48 -3.27 -7.68
CA CYS A 80 -3.93 -4.47 -8.40
C CYS A 80 -3.10 -5.71 -8.00
N GLY A 81 -1.78 -5.59 -7.89
CA GLY A 81 -0.91 -6.67 -7.43
C GLY A 81 -1.21 -7.09 -5.98
N ILE A 82 -1.43 -6.13 -5.07
CA ILE A 82 -1.77 -6.39 -3.66
C ILE A 82 -3.07 -7.20 -3.56
N ILE A 83 -4.16 -6.73 -4.20
CA ILE A 83 -5.48 -7.36 -4.04
C ILE A 83 -5.59 -8.72 -4.71
N THR A 84 -4.78 -9.00 -5.73
CA THR A 84 -4.76 -10.27 -6.47
C THR A 84 -3.69 -11.26 -5.99
N GLY A 85 -2.65 -10.78 -5.28
CA GLY A 85 -1.51 -11.60 -4.84
C GLY A 85 -0.61 -12.11 -5.96
N VAL A 86 -0.63 -11.42 -7.13
CA VAL A 86 0.15 -11.82 -8.31
C VAL A 86 0.81 -10.63 -8.99
N TYR A 87 1.77 -10.91 -9.85
CA TYR A 87 2.30 -9.91 -10.76
C TYR A 87 1.17 -9.37 -11.65
N GLN A 88 0.81 -8.12 -11.45
CA GLN A 88 -0.27 -7.48 -12.21
C GLN A 88 -0.01 -7.41 -13.72
N GLN A 89 1.24 -7.60 -14.15
CA GLN A 89 1.59 -7.75 -15.57
C GLN A 89 0.97 -9.01 -16.19
N ARG A 90 0.61 -10.03 -15.40
CA ARG A 90 -0.04 -11.25 -15.88
C ARG A 90 -1.43 -10.99 -16.48
N PHE A 91 -2.09 -9.91 -16.07
CA PHE A 91 -3.34 -9.43 -16.68
C PHE A 91 -3.18 -8.06 -17.35
N GLY A 92 -1.95 -7.73 -17.79
CA GLY A 92 -1.66 -6.61 -18.69
C GLY A 92 -1.47 -5.26 -18.00
N MET A 93 -1.57 -5.15 -16.66
CA MET A 93 -1.39 -3.91 -15.93
C MET A 93 0.11 -3.59 -15.76
N GLN A 94 0.60 -2.57 -16.49
CA GLN A 94 2.02 -2.19 -16.48
C GLN A 94 2.28 -0.73 -16.15
N TRP A 95 1.28 0.15 -16.31
CA TRP A 95 1.41 1.59 -16.12
C TRP A 95 0.15 2.21 -15.52
N TYR A 96 0.20 3.51 -15.27
CA TYR A 96 -0.93 4.30 -14.77
C TYR A 96 -2.16 4.18 -15.67
N GLY A 97 -3.34 4.08 -15.07
CA GLY A 97 -4.59 3.84 -15.80
C GLY A 97 -4.81 2.36 -16.14
N GLY A 98 -5.59 2.08 -17.19
CA GLY A 98 -5.89 0.73 -17.63
C GLY A 98 -7.15 0.11 -16.97
N PRO A 99 -7.47 -1.15 -17.31
CA PRO A 99 -8.73 -1.79 -16.90
C PRO A 99 -8.74 -2.25 -15.42
N GLY A 100 -7.64 -2.11 -14.69
CA GLY A 100 -7.58 -2.60 -13.30
C GLY A 100 -7.62 -4.13 -13.23
N ILE A 101 -8.47 -4.66 -12.35
CA ILE A 101 -8.67 -6.11 -12.18
C ILE A 101 -9.83 -6.67 -12.99
N THR A 102 -10.37 -5.91 -13.99
CA THR A 102 -11.53 -6.33 -14.80
C THR A 102 -11.27 -7.65 -15.52
N ASP A 103 -10.07 -7.83 -16.08
CA ASP A 103 -9.70 -9.03 -16.84
C ASP A 103 -9.04 -10.12 -15.97
N TRP A 104 -9.04 -9.94 -14.65
CA TRP A 104 -8.56 -10.95 -13.71
C TRP A 104 -9.66 -11.97 -13.40
N GLU A 105 -9.47 -13.22 -13.84
CA GLU A 105 -10.47 -14.29 -13.71
C GLU A 105 -10.39 -15.07 -12.39
N ASN A 106 -9.23 -15.08 -11.72
CA ASN A 106 -9.09 -15.77 -10.44
C ASN A 106 -9.65 -14.92 -9.28
N PRO A 107 -9.92 -15.55 -8.12
CA PRO A 107 -10.37 -14.82 -6.94
C PRO A 107 -9.35 -13.79 -6.46
N THR A 108 -9.85 -12.67 -5.91
CA THR A 108 -9.08 -11.71 -5.13
C THR A 108 -8.83 -12.23 -3.71
N MET A 109 -7.95 -11.55 -2.94
CA MET A 109 -7.76 -11.89 -1.54
C MET A 109 -9.05 -11.79 -0.72
N ALA A 110 -9.91 -10.81 -1.01
CA ALA A 110 -11.18 -10.64 -0.31
C ALA A 110 -12.16 -11.77 -0.65
N GLU A 111 -12.25 -12.21 -1.90
CA GLU A 111 -13.09 -13.35 -2.29
C GLU A 111 -12.63 -14.65 -1.61
N LEU A 112 -11.32 -14.87 -1.49
CA LEU A 112 -10.76 -16.04 -0.79
C LEU A 112 -11.02 -15.99 0.70
N LEU A 113 -10.80 -14.86 1.37
CA LEU A 113 -11.09 -14.69 2.78
C LEU A 113 -12.60 -14.78 3.09
N LYS A 114 -13.45 -14.26 2.20
CA LYS A 114 -14.92 -14.44 2.31
C LYS A 114 -15.30 -15.92 2.29
N LYS A 115 -14.71 -16.69 1.37
CA LYS A 115 -14.89 -18.14 1.30
C LYS A 115 -14.39 -18.83 2.57
N ALA A 116 -13.35 -18.31 3.21
CA ALA A 116 -12.83 -18.77 4.49
C ALA A 116 -13.72 -18.38 5.70
N GLY A 117 -14.82 -17.66 5.48
CA GLY A 117 -15.79 -17.27 6.51
C GLY A 117 -15.53 -15.90 7.15
N TYR A 118 -14.69 -15.07 6.57
CA TYR A 118 -14.45 -13.69 7.01
C TYR A 118 -15.56 -12.76 6.55
N THR A 119 -15.88 -11.77 7.38
CA THR A 119 -16.62 -10.58 6.96
C THR A 119 -15.62 -9.52 6.52
N ASN A 120 -15.75 -9.03 5.28
CA ASN A 120 -14.75 -8.18 4.67
C ASN A 120 -15.20 -6.73 4.55
N GLY A 121 -14.42 -5.78 5.07
CA GLY A 121 -14.63 -4.35 4.93
C GLY A 121 -13.50 -3.68 4.14
N TYR A 122 -13.87 -2.78 3.24
CA TYR A 122 -12.94 -1.90 2.54
C TYR A 122 -13.21 -0.46 2.94
N VAL A 123 -12.19 0.24 3.46
CA VAL A 123 -12.28 1.65 3.82
C VAL A 123 -11.18 2.43 3.15
N GLY A 124 -11.52 3.48 2.39
CA GLY A 124 -10.58 4.43 1.80
C GLY A 124 -10.44 4.37 0.28
N LYS A 125 -9.22 4.65 -0.21
CA LYS A 125 -8.88 4.77 -1.64
C LYS A 125 -8.81 3.41 -2.32
N VAL A 126 -9.54 3.22 -3.43
CA VAL A 126 -9.51 2.00 -4.27
C VAL A 126 -8.45 2.09 -5.37
N HIS A 127 -8.67 2.88 -6.37
CA HIS A 127 -7.75 3.22 -7.46
C HIS A 127 -7.13 1.99 -8.17
N TYR A 128 -7.95 1.05 -8.65
CA TYR A 128 -7.43 -0.06 -9.47
C TYR A 128 -7.32 0.31 -10.96
N GLY A 129 -8.33 0.92 -11.52
CA GLY A 129 -8.39 1.26 -12.95
C GLY A 129 -9.78 1.75 -13.35
N SER A 130 -10.11 1.68 -14.64
CA SER A 130 -11.40 2.13 -15.18
C SER A 130 -11.97 1.05 -16.12
N PRO A 131 -13.30 0.79 -16.06
CA PRO A 131 -14.31 1.42 -15.21
C PRO A 131 -14.19 1.01 -13.74
N ASN A 132 -14.63 1.87 -12.80
CA ASN A 132 -14.38 1.68 -11.36
C ASN A 132 -15.60 1.90 -10.44
N GLY A 133 -16.78 2.19 -10.99
CA GLY A 133 -18.01 2.36 -10.21
C GLY A 133 -18.76 1.06 -9.92
N PRO A 134 -19.91 1.15 -9.20
CA PRO A 134 -20.78 0.01 -8.92
C PRO A 134 -21.11 -0.83 -10.17
N GLY A 135 -21.15 -2.17 -10.00
CA GLY A 135 -21.35 -3.12 -11.09
C GLY A 135 -20.10 -3.42 -11.92
N THR A 136 -18.95 -2.85 -11.58
CA THR A 136 -17.67 -3.18 -12.22
C THR A 136 -16.78 -3.98 -11.26
N ARG A 137 -15.96 -4.92 -11.77
CA ARG A 137 -15.07 -5.74 -10.93
C ARG A 137 -14.04 -4.90 -10.14
N ASN A 138 -13.76 -3.67 -10.56
CA ASN A 138 -12.89 -2.75 -9.82
C ASN A 138 -13.56 -2.16 -8.55
N PHE A 139 -14.88 -2.29 -8.44
CA PHE A 139 -15.60 -1.80 -7.27
C PHE A 139 -15.56 -2.82 -6.12
N PRO A 140 -15.24 -2.44 -4.87
CA PRO A 140 -14.97 -3.38 -3.79
C PRO A 140 -16.08 -4.41 -3.53
N LEU A 141 -17.34 -4.02 -3.59
CA LEU A 141 -18.47 -4.93 -3.38
C LEU A 141 -18.59 -6.02 -4.46
N GLU A 142 -17.98 -5.82 -5.65
CA GLU A 142 -18.01 -6.76 -6.77
C GLU A 142 -16.84 -7.76 -6.76
N HIS A 143 -15.92 -7.65 -5.79
CA HIS A 143 -14.79 -8.56 -5.68
C HIS A 143 -14.48 -9.00 -4.23
N GLY A 144 -15.53 -9.27 -3.46
CA GLY A 144 -15.45 -10.00 -2.21
C GLY A 144 -15.60 -9.20 -0.93
N PHE A 145 -15.70 -7.87 -0.97
CA PHE A 145 -16.00 -7.06 0.20
C PHE A 145 -17.50 -7.04 0.48
N ASP A 146 -17.87 -7.04 1.76
CA ASP A 146 -19.25 -6.97 2.25
C ASP A 146 -19.67 -5.53 2.53
N GLU A 147 -18.70 -4.69 2.93
CA GLU A 147 -18.89 -3.29 3.23
C GLU A 147 -17.83 -2.45 2.50
N PHE A 148 -18.22 -1.31 1.98
CA PHE A 148 -17.31 -0.34 1.35
C PHE A 148 -17.61 1.08 1.84
N PHE A 149 -16.57 1.78 2.20
CA PHE A 149 -16.60 3.21 2.44
C PHE A 149 -15.34 3.86 1.87
N GLY A 150 -15.45 4.81 0.94
CA GLY A 150 -14.26 5.43 0.36
C GLY A 150 -14.49 6.06 -1.00
N SER A 151 -13.44 6.07 -1.82
CA SER A 151 -13.45 6.64 -3.17
C SER A 151 -12.72 5.75 -4.15
N GLU A 152 -13.26 5.64 -5.35
CA GLU A 152 -12.63 4.95 -6.48
C GLU A 152 -11.52 5.77 -7.14
N ASN A 153 -11.43 7.07 -6.83
CA ASN A 153 -10.55 8.04 -7.49
C ASN A 153 -9.08 7.88 -7.12
N ALA A 154 -8.22 8.31 -8.04
CA ALA A 154 -6.77 8.33 -7.87
C ALA A 154 -6.31 9.33 -6.82
N ARG A 155 -6.93 10.49 -6.79
CA ARG A 155 -6.66 11.60 -5.88
C ARG A 155 -7.89 11.85 -5.03
N ILE A 156 -7.66 12.00 -3.75
CA ILE A 156 -8.69 12.26 -2.76
C ILE A 156 -8.28 13.50 -2.00
N HIS A 157 -9.19 14.46 -1.88
CA HIS A 157 -8.99 15.61 -1.01
C HIS A 157 -8.93 15.17 0.45
N TYR A 158 -8.07 15.80 1.23
CA TYR A 158 -8.01 15.56 2.68
C TYR A 158 -9.12 16.30 3.43
N LEU A 159 -9.38 17.53 3.01
CA LEU A 159 -10.50 18.30 3.53
C LEU A 159 -11.70 18.11 2.62
N THR A 160 -12.79 17.66 3.17
CA THR A 160 -14.01 17.36 2.42
C THR A 160 -14.76 18.64 2.07
N HIS A 161 -15.43 18.62 0.93
CA HIS A 161 -16.23 19.74 0.41
C HIS A 161 -17.71 19.37 0.39
N ASN A 162 -18.58 20.37 0.62
CA ASN A 162 -20.00 20.20 0.44
C ASN A 162 -20.37 20.20 -1.06
N GLN A 163 -21.57 19.74 -1.40
CA GLN A 163 -22.00 19.59 -2.80
C GLN A 163 -22.01 20.94 -3.55
N ASP A 164 -22.37 22.05 -2.91
CA ASP A 164 -22.37 23.37 -3.55
C ASP A 164 -20.96 23.79 -3.98
N ALA A 165 -19.94 23.50 -3.16
CA ALA A 165 -18.53 23.76 -3.50
C ALA A 165 -18.06 22.85 -4.65
N ILE A 166 -18.46 21.60 -4.65
CA ILE A 166 -18.16 20.64 -5.73
C ILE A 166 -18.76 21.12 -7.05
N ASP A 167 -20.03 21.50 -7.07
CA ASP A 167 -20.75 21.97 -8.25
C ASP A 167 -20.13 23.28 -8.80
N ALA A 168 -19.78 24.21 -7.92
CA ALA A 168 -19.12 25.45 -8.30
C ALA A 168 -17.75 25.21 -8.93
N PHE A 169 -16.96 24.30 -8.34
CA PHE A 169 -15.67 23.91 -8.86
C PHE A 169 -15.79 23.23 -10.23
N ASP A 170 -16.70 22.29 -10.40
CA ASP A 170 -16.90 21.58 -11.66
C ASP A 170 -17.37 22.51 -12.78
N ALA A 171 -18.21 23.50 -12.46
CA ALA A 171 -18.65 24.53 -13.40
C ALA A 171 -17.46 25.42 -13.84
N ALA A 172 -16.58 25.81 -12.94
CA ALA A 172 -15.38 26.59 -13.25
C ALA A 172 -14.37 25.78 -14.07
N ARG A 173 -14.16 24.51 -13.69
CA ARG A 173 -13.25 23.57 -14.39
C ARG A 173 -13.66 23.29 -15.83
N ALA A 174 -14.93 23.35 -16.16
CA ALA A 174 -15.40 23.17 -17.56
C ALA A 174 -14.75 24.14 -18.55
N ASN A 175 -14.34 25.32 -18.08
CA ASN A 175 -13.66 26.34 -18.89
C ASN A 175 -12.12 26.28 -18.82
N ASN A 176 -11.57 25.53 -17.87
CA ASN A 176 -10.13 25.39 -17.68
C ASN A 176 -9.80 23.92 -17.31
N PRO A 177 -9.92 22.99 -18.27
CA PRO A 177 -9.81 21.58 -18.00
C PRO A 177 -8.40 21.18 -17.56
N GLU A 178 -8.32 20.37 -16.53
CA GLU A 178 -7.10 19.75 -16.06
C GLU A 178 -6.69 18.60 -17.01
N PRO A 179 -5.41 18.50 -17.40
CA PRO A 179 -4.97 17.52 -18.41
C PRO A 179 -5.18 16.06 -18.04
N SER A 180 -5.19 15.74 -16.76
CA SER A 180 -5.28 14.35 -16.27
C SER A 180 -6.65 13.97 -15.72
N ASN A 181 -7.61 14.89 -15.71
CA ASN A 181 -8.94 14.73 -15.14
C ASN A 181 -8.91 14.13 -13.70
N SER A 182 -7.85 14.41 -12.96
CA SER A 182 -7.54 13.78 -11.67
C SER A 182 -7.81 14.68 -10.46
N TRP A 183 -8.25 15.92 -10.70
CA TRP A 183 -8.77 16.79 -9.66
C TRP A 183 -10.26 16.52 -9.47
N GLY A 184 -10.60 15.58 -8.61
CA GLY A 184 -11.99 15.29 -8.27
C GLY A 184 -12.25 15.63 -6.81
N MET A 185 -13.22 16.49 -6.55
CA MET A 185 -13.58 16.88 -5.18
C MET A 185 -14.54 15.91 -4.51
N GLY A 186 -14.98 14.91 -5.16
CA GLY A 186 -15.93 13.97 -4.57
C GLY A 186 -16.61 13.09 -5.60
N PRO A 187 -17.71 12.38 -5.24
CA PRO A 187 -18.12 12.11 -3.87
C PRO A 187 -17.38 10.91 -3.25
N PHE A 188 -17.41 10.82 -1.91
CA PHE A 188 -17.21 9.52 -1.25
C PHE A 188 -18.43 8.63 -1.45
N ARG A 189 -18.25 7.33 -1.22
CA ARG A 189 -19.36 6.36 -1.21
C ARG A 189 -19.44 5.64 0.13
N ASP A 190 -20.69 5.38 0.55
CA ASP A 190 -21.04 4.43 1.61
C ASP A 190 -21.85 3.30 0.94
N GLY A 191 -21.19 2.17 0.72
CA GLY A 191 -21.66 1.16 -0.22
C GLY A 191 -21.69 1.71 -1.65
N GLU A 192 -22.81 1.55 -2.33
CA GLU A 192 -23.03 2.07 -3.70
C GLU A 192 -23.48 3.54 -3.72
N LYS A 193 -23.88 4.09 -2.57
CA LYS A 193 -24.46 5.44 -2.49
C LYS A 193 -23.39 6.48 -2.28
N GLU A 194 -23.58 7.63 -2.90
CA GLU A 194 -22.79 8.81 -2.62
C GLU A 194 -23.05 9.27 -1.17
N ALA A 195 -22.01 9.72 -0.50
CA ALA A 195 -22.04 10.13 0.89
C ALA A 195 -21.38 11.50 1.05
N ASP A 196 -22.15 12.43 1.60
CA ASP A 196 -21.63 13.72 2.04
C ASP A 196 -20.84 13.55 3.35
N MET A 197 -19.74 14.25 3.46
CA MET A 197 -18.89 14.17 4.64
C MET A 197 -18.23 15.49 4.93
N GLU A 198 -18.12 15.81 6.21
CA GLU A 198 -17.39 16.97 6.70
C GLU A 198 -16.20 16.51 7.55
N GLY A 199 -15.05 17.11 7.35
CA GLY A 199 -13.84 16.85 8.13
C GLY A 199 -12.65 16.37 7.31
N MET A 200 -11.66 15.84 7.99
CA MET A 200 -10.44 15.32 7.36
C MET A 200 -10.63 13.86 6.96
N SER A 201 -10.43 13.55 5.67
CA SER A 201 -10.66 12.20 5.12
C SER A 201 -9.86 11.12 5.85
N THR A 202 -8.64 11.42 6.30
CA THR A 202 -7.80 10.48 7.07
C THR A 202 -8.46 10.08 8.39
N GLU A 203 -9.03 11.04 9.14
CA GLU A 203 -9.75 10.78 10.39
C GLU A 203 -11.06 10.04 10.13
N ILE A 204 -11.77 10.43 9.08
CA ILE A 204 -13.03 9.80 8.68
C ILE A 204 -12.79 8.31 8.34
N PHE A 205 -11.74 7.98 7.60
CA PHE A 205 -11.40 6.59 7.29
C PHE A 205 -11.07 5.80 8.57
N GLY A 206 -10.35 6.42 9.51
CA GLY A 206 -10.08 5.83 10.82
C GLY A 206 -11.36 5.54 11.61
N ASP A 207 -12.31 6.48 11.64
CA ASP A 207 -13.61 6.30 12.31
C ASP A 207 -14.42 5.17 11.67
N LYS A 208 -14.55 5.16 10.35
CA LYS A 208 -15.26 4.11 9.60
C LYS A 208 -14.64 2.74 9.80
N ALA A 209 -13.31 2.66 9.88
CA ALA A 209 -12.58 1.43 10.20
C ALA A 209 -12.93 0.91 11.60
N ARG A 210 -12.92 1.78 12.61
CA ARG A 210 -13.31 1.43 13.99
C ARG A 210 -14.79 1.03 14.10
N ASP A 211 -15.67 1.70 13.37
CA ASP A 211 -17.09 1.34 13.28
C ASP A 211 -17.30 -0.04 12.66
N PHE A 212 -16.57 -0.37 11.59
CA PHE A 212 -16.59 -1.70 10.99
C PHE A 212 -16.14 -2.79 12.00
N ILE A 213 -15.02 -2.55 12.71
CA ILE A 213 -14.53 -3.47 13.73
C ILE A 213 -15.58 -3.67 14.83
N ASN A 214 -16.22 -2.60 15.34
CA ASN A 214 -17.23 -2.69 16.36
C ASN A 214 -18.41 -3.60 15.97
N ARG A 215 -18.85 -3.52 14.72
CA ARG A 215 -19.95 -4.34 14.21
C ARG A 215 -19.59 -5.80 14.00
N ASN A 216 -18.29 -6.09 13.75
CA ASN A 216 -17.85 -7.42 13.29
C ASN A 216 -16.94 -8.16 14.28
N LYS A 217 -16.61 -7.59 15.44
CA LYS A 217 -15.63 -8.11 16.42
C LYS A 217 -15.92 -9.52 16.99
N GLU A 218 -17.16 -9.99 16.88
CA GLU A 218 -17.58 -11.30 17.38
C GLU A 218 -17.36 -12.43 16.34
N LYS A 219 -16.82 -12.11 15.16
CA LYS A 219 -16.55 -13.03 14.06
C LYS A 219 -15.21 -12.68 13.41
N PRO A 220 -14.56 -13.62 12.75
CA PRO A 220 -13.38 -13.29 11.96
C PRO A 220 -13.70 -12.23 10.91
N PHE A 221 -12.93 -11.15 10.88
CA PHE A 221 -13.07 -10.09 9.88
C PHE A 221 -11.75 -9.78 9.18
N PHE A 222 -11.88 -9.34 7.94
CA PHE A 222 -10.80 -8.73 7.16
C PHE A 222 -11.14 -7.27 6.87
N LEU A 223 -10.30 -6.37 7.35
CA LEU A 223 -10.39 -4.95 7.07
C LEU A 223 -9.24 -4.52 6.16
N TYR A 224 -9.56 -4.01 4.95
CA TYR A 224 -8.61 -3.33 4.08
C TYR A 224 -8.76 -1.82 4.29
N LEU A 225 -7.86 -1.21 5.06
CA LEU A 225 -7.85 0.23 5.35
C LEU A 225 -6.82 0.92 4.46
N SER A 226 -7.29 1.63 3.47
CA SER A 226 -6.50 2.23 2.41
C SER A 226 -6.53 3.76 2.53
N PHE A 227 -5.58 4.31 3.24
CA PHE A 227 -5.45 5.76 3.33
C PHE A 227 -5.02 6.38 2.00
N ASN A 228 -5.48 7.61 1.74
CA ASN A 228 -4.92 8.48 0.70
C ASN A 228 -3.70 9.27 1.21
N ALA A 229 -3.47 9.29 2.52
CA ALA A 229 -2.27 9.85 3.11
C ALA A 229 -1.08 8.93 2.78
N VAL A 230 0.00 9.49 2.30
CA VAL A 230 0.40 10.93 2.21
C VAL A 230 0.52 11.43 0.76
N HIS A 231 -0.42 11.09 -0.11
CA HIS A 231 -0.45 11.45 -1.53
C HIS A 231 -0.63 12.96 -1.76
N ASN A 232 -1.08 13.38 -2.94
CA ASN A 232 -1.30 14.78 -3.33
C ASN A 232 -2.20 15.57 -2.36
N PHE A 233 -2.15 16.90 -2.46
CA PHE A 233 -2.88 17.87 -1.64
C PHE A 233 -2.42 17.92 -0.18
N THR A 234 -1.12 17.69 0.04
CA THR A 234 -0.52 17.66 1.39
C THR A 234 -0.70 18.98 2.17
N HIS A 235 -0.95 20.09 1.48
CA HIS A 235 -1.27 21.41 2.07
C HIS A 235 -2.64 21.44 2.77
N GLN A 236 -3.57 20.55 2.41
CA GLN A 236 -4.90 20.49 3.02
C GLN A 236 -4.83 19.91 4.43
N LEU A 237 -4.44 20.74 5.37
CA LEU A 237 -4.37 20.42 6.80
C LEU A 237 -5.40 21.24 7.57
N PRO A 238 -5.96 20.73 8.68
CA PRO A 238 -6.83 21.50 9.53
C PRO A 238 -6.17 22.80 10.01
N GLN A 239 -6.92 23.90 10.03
CA GLN A 239 -6.41 25.24 10.41
C GLN A 239 -5.78 25.24 11.80
N GLU A 240 -6.27 24.43 12.73
CA GLU A 240 -5.68 24.29 14.06
C GLU A 240 -4.25 23.74 13.98
N TYR A 241 -4.01 22.74 13.10
CA TYR A 241 -2.68 22.19 12.89
C TYR A 241 -1.73 23.22 12.27
N LEU A 242 -2.16 23.93 11.23
CA LEU A 242 -1.38 24.99 10.59
C LEU A 242 -0.97 26.07 11.59
N ASN A 243 -1.91 26.57 12.36
CA ASN A 243 -1.67 27.57 13.40
C ASN A 243 -0.70 27.08 14.48
N LYS A 244 -0.86 25.86 14.96
CA LYS A 244 -0.01 25.25 16.00
C LYS A 244 1.45 25.12 15.54
N HIS A 245 1.66 24.81 14.25
CA HIS A 245 2.99 24.59 13.69
C HIS A 245 3.55 25.81 12.95
N GLY A 246 2.82 26.92 12.88
CA GLY A 246 3.23 28.16 12.21
C GLY A 246 3.41 27.98 10.71
N LEU A 247 2.61 27.10 10.10
CA LEU A 247 2.63 26.84 8.67
C LEU A 247 1.65 27.80 7.98
N GLU A 248 2.07 28.27 6.81
CA GLU A 248 1.18 29.05 5.97
C GLU A 248 0.09 28.14 5.35
N ASP A 249 -1.12 28.67 5.26
CA ASP A 249 -2.18 28.07 4.45
C ASP A 249 -1.79 28.20 2.96
N TYR A 250 -2.03 27.13 2.22
CA TYR A 250 -1.73 27.11 0.80
C TYR A 250 -3.02 26.79 0.05
N ASP A 251 -3.49 27.75 -0.75
CA ASP A 251 -4.78 27.65 -1.43
C ASP A 251 -4.87 26.44 -2.36
N ASP A 252 -6.03 25.85 -2.41
CA ASP A 252 -6.38 24.89 -3.44
C ASP A 252 -6.36 25.51 -4.83
N TRP A 253 -6.29 24.68 -5.86
CA TRP A 253 -6.39 25.16 -7.22
C TRP A 253 -7.76 25.80 -7.48
N ASP A 254 -7.74 27.06 -7.90
CA ASP A 254 -8.92 27.76 -8.39
C ASP A 254 -8.91 27.77 -9.94
N PRO A 255 -9.78 26.96 -10.61
CA PRO A 255 -9.85 26.91 -12.06
C PRO A 255 -10.33 28.22 -12.70
N ALA A 256 -10.94 29.14 -11.93
CA ALA A 256 -11.32 30.46 -12.41
C ALA A 256 -10.15 31.47 -12.38
N ALA A 257 -9.16 31.25 -11.54
CA ALA A 257 -8.03 32.15 -11.34
C ALA A 257 -6.82 31.81 -12.19
N GLU A 258 -6.49 30.51 -12.37
CA GLU A 258 -5.25 30.10 -13.03
C GLU A 258 -5.34 28.70 -13.68
N PRO A 259 -4.47 28.39 -14.68
CA PRO A 259 -4.30 27.05 -15.21
C PRO A 259 -3.82 26.07 -14.13
N TYR A 260 -4.33 24.81 -14.18
CA TYR A 260 -3.95 23.77 -13.23
C TYR A 260 -2.45 23.56 -13.11
N LEU A 261 -1.73 23.52 -14.24
CA LEU A 261 -0.28 23.25 -14.24
C LEU A 261 0.51 24.35 -13.53
N ASP A 262 0.10 25.60 -13.62
CA ASP A 262 0.78 26.72 -12.95
C ASP A 262 0.66 26.58 -11.42
N TRP A 263 -0.55 26.31 -10.92
CA TRP A 263 -0.79 25.99 -9.52
C TRP A 263 -0.03 24.71 -9.11
N TYR A 264 -0.12 23.64 -9.92
CA TYR A 264 0.49 22.35 -9.62
C TYR A 264 2.01 22.46 -9.44
N TYR A 265 2.73 23.15 -10.35
CA TYR A 265 4.17 23.32 -10.23
C TYR A 265 4.55 24.20 -9.02
N ARG A 266 3.78 25.23 -8.73
CA ARG A 266 4.01 26.08 -7.57
C ARG A 266 3.83 25.33 -6.25
N SER A 267 2.90 24.41 -6.18
CA SER A 267 2.61 23.60 -4.99
C SER A 267 3.62 22.45 -4.75
N ARG A 268 4.55 22.21 -5.70
CA ARG A 268 5.47 21.08 -5.66
C ARG A 268 6.90 21.48 -5.35
N ARG A 269 7.69 20.46 -4.96
CA ARG A 269 9.14 20.58 -4.78
C ARG A 269 9.81 21.03 -6.10
N PRO A 270 10.74 21.99 -6.07
CA PRO A 270 11.24 22.68 -4.86
C PRO A 270 10.50 23.97 -4.52
N ASN A 271 9.36 24.26 -5.15
CA ASN A 271 8.77 25.59 -5.20
C ASN A 271 7.94 25.96 -3.97
N ASN A 272 7.37 24.97 -3.25
CA ASN A 272 6.69 25.23 -1.99
C ASN A 272 7.69 25.11 -0.81
N PRO A 273 8.02 26.20 -0.12
CA PRO A 273 8.99 26.17 0.97
C PRO A 273 8.52 25.33 2.17
N ASP A 274 7.21 25.29 2.45
CA ASP A 274 6.62 24.54 3.55
C ASP A 274 6.16 23.14 3.15
N GLY A 275 6.39 22.73 1.90
CA GLY A 275 5.88 21.50 1.35
C GLY A 275 6.27 20.23 2.14
N ARG A 276 7.50 20.20 2.71
CA ARG A 276 7.92 19.10 3.58
C ARG A 276 7.16 19.09 4.90
N ALA A 277 6.91 20.25 5.49
CA ALA A 277 6.16 20.37 6.74
C ALA A 277 4.70 20.00 6.54
N HIS A 278 4.07 20.39 5.42
CA HIS A 278 2.74 19.94 5.04
C HIS A 278 2.68 18.42 4.87
N TYR A 279 3.64 17.82 4.16
CA TYR A 279 3.73 16.37 4.00
C TYR A 279 3.82 15.65 5.37
N LEU A 280 4.68 16.15 6.26
CA LEU A 280 4.83 15.61 7.62
C LEU A 280 3.55 15.79 8.45
N GLY A 281 2.78 16.85 8.19
CA GLY A 281 1.45 17.03 8.76
C GLY A 281 0.47 15.92 8.37
N GLN A 282 0.43 15.57 7.09
CA GLN A 282 -0.41 14.45 6.63
C GLN A 282 0.06 13.11 7.21
N LEU A 283 1.38 12.90 7.30
CA LEU A 283 1.96 11.73 7.92
C LEU A 283 1.63 11.63 9.42
N HIS A 284 1.59 12.77 10.11
CA HIS A 284 1.19 12.84 11.51
C HIS A 284 -0.26 12.37 11.71
N TYR A 285 -1.21 12.81 10.88
CA TYR A 285 -2.60 12.35 10.95
C TYR A 285 -2.74 10.87 10.62
N LEU A 286 -2.01 10.37 9.63
CA LEU A 286 -1.95 8.94 9.33
C LEU A 286 -1.45 8.12 10.53
N ASP A 287 -0.33 8.53 11.12
CA ASP A 287 0.24 7.87 12.31
C ASP A 287 -0.73 7.87 13.49
N GLN A 288 -1.41 8.99 13.74
CA GLN A 288 -2.41 9.08 14.80
C GLN A 288 -3.59 8.12 14.57
N GLU A 289 -4.09 8.00 13.33
CA GLU A 289 -5.20 7.10 13.04
C GLU A 289 -4.82 5.63 13.17
N VAL A 290 -3.59 5.27 12.77
CA VAL A 290 -3.05 3.92 13.05
C VAL A 290 -2.98 3.68 14.55
N GLY A 291 -2.52 4.66 15.33
CA GLY A 291 -2.50 4.58 16.79
C GLY A 291 -3.88 4.38 17.41
N ARG A 292 -4.86 5.19 17.01
CA ARG A 292 -6.26 5.07 17.46
C ARG A 292 -6.87 3.72 17.11
N LEU A 293 -6.55 3.17 15.94
CA LEU A 293 -7.00 1.85 15.51
C LEU A 293 -6.41 0.74 16.39
N VAL A 294 -5.11 0.75 16.64
CA VAL A 294 -4.43 -0.22 17.52
C VAL A 294 -4.97 -0.13 18.94
N ASP A 295 -5.14 1.07 19.48
CA ASP A 295 -5.71 1.29 20.81
C ASP A 295 -7.15 0.77 20.90
N HIS A 296 -7.94 0.95 19.84
CA HIS A 296 -9.31 0.45 19.76
C HIS A 296 -9.36 -1.09 19.80
N VAL A 297 -8.52 -1.76 19.01
CA VAL A 297 -8.41 -3.23 18.99
C VAL A 297 -7.94 -3.75 20.34
N ASN A 298 -7.01 -3.06 21.02
CA ASN A 298 -6.58 -3.35 22.40
C ASN A 298 -7.74 -3.20 23.40
N ALA A 299 -8.48 -2.10 23.34
CA ALA A 299 -9.61 -1.83 24.23
C ALA A 299 -10.75 -2.85 24.11
N LEU A 300 -10.92 -3.43 22.91
CA LEU A 300 -11.86 -4.53 22.66
C LEU A 300 -11.36 -5.90 23.15
N GLY A 301 -10.09 -6.01 23.56
CA GLY A 301 -9.48 -7.27 24.00
C GLY A 301 -9.22 -8.29 22.88
N ILE A 302 -9.16 -7.83 21.62
CA ILE A 302 -8.96 -8.71 20.45
C ILE A 302 -7.57 -8.55 19.79
N ARG A 303 -6.64 -7.78 20.39
CA ARG A 303 -5.34 -7.46 19.78
C ARG A 303 -4.48 -8.71 19.50
N GLU A 304 -4.41 -9.65 20.44
CA GLU A 304 -3.64 -10.89 20.29
C GLU A 304 -4.22 -11.80 19.19
N ASN A 305 -5.54 -11.72 18.97
CA ASN A 305 -6.23 -12.43 17.89
C ASN A 305 -6.43 -11.56 16.63
N THR A 306 -5.57 -10.55 16.41
CA THR A 306 -5.64 -9.67 15.25
C THR A 306 -4.27 -9.47 14.62
N LEU A 307 -4.11 -9.98 13.38
CA LEU A 307 -2.96 -9.70 12.54
C LEU A 307 -3.12 -8.29 11.95
N ILE A 308 -2.15 -7.40 12.23
CA ILE A 308 -2.10 -6.06 11.63
C ILE A 308 -0.90 -6.00 10.68
N ILE A 309 -1.16 -5.64 9.44
CA ILE A 309 -0.15 -5.43 8.40
C ILE A 309 -0.21 -3.96 7.99
N TYR A 310 0.91 -3.26 8.03
CA TYR A 310 1.05 -1.90 7.50
C TYR A 310 2.04 -1.90 6.35
N MET A 311 1.67 -1.33 5.19
CA MET A 311 2.52 -1.29 4.00
C MET A 311 2.31 -0.01 3.18
N GLY A 312 3.38 0.54 2.58
CA GLY A 312 3.26 1.54 1.51
C GLY A 312 2.86 0.89 0.19
N ASP A 313 2.00 1.54 -0.59
CA ASP A 313 1.54 0.99 -1.89
C ASP A 313 2.61 1.08 -2.99
N ASN A 314 3.44 2.09 -2.97
CA ASN A 314 4.63 2.29 -3.82
C ASN A 314 5.63 3.21 -3.13
N GLY A 315 6.81 3.35 -3.70
CA GLY A 315 7.81 4.26 -3.17
C GLY A 315 7.37 5.71 -3.15
N GLY A 316 7.91 6.49 -2.22
CA GLY A 316 7.51 7.87 -1.97
C GLY A 316 7.66 8.77 -3.19
N SER A 317 6.73 9.68 -3.35
CA SER A 317 6.72 10.67 -4.43
C SER A 317 7.49 11.92 -4.01
N ARG A 318 8.67 12.15 -4.59
CA ARG A 318 9.50 13.34 -4.27
C ARG A 318 8.82 14.68 -4.57
N PRO A 319 8.04 14.82 -5.64
CA PRO A 319 7.31 16.08 -5.88
C PRO A 319 6.42 16.54 -4.73
N ILE A 320 5.90 15.61 -3.92
CA ILE A 320 5.13 15.93 -2.72
C ILE A 320 5.97 15.91 -1.44
N TYR A 321 7.30 15.95 -1.57
CA TYR A 321 8.27 15.98 -0.45
C TYR A 321 8.45 14.68 0.32
N ALA A 322 7.97 13.53 -0.17
CA ALA A 322 8.33 12.23 0.37
C ALA A 322 9.83 11.97 0.22
N GLU A 323 10.43 11.28 1.18
CA GLU A 323 11.87 10.99 1.19
C GLU A 323 12.15 9.49 1.16
N ASN A 324 12.93 9.08 0.16
CA ASN A 324 13.32 7.69 -0.03
C ASN A 324 14.78 7.42 0.37
N THR A 325 15.50 8.42 0.89
CA THR A 325 16.91 8.31 1.29
C THR A 325 17.19 7.04 2.14
N PRO A 326 18.28 6.30 1.93
CA PRO A 326 19.38 6.55 0.98
C PRO A 326 19.10 6.00 -0.43
N LEU A 327 17.89 5.49 -0.69
CA LEU A 327 17.51 4.85 -1.93
C LEU A 327 17.38 5.88 -3.07
N ARG A 328 17.82 5.49 -4.27
CA ARG A 328 17.68 6.31 -5.47
C ARG A 328 16.26 6.22 -6.03
N GLY A 329 15.83 7.27 -6.70
CA GLY A 329 14.55 7.33 -7.39
C GLY A 329 13.36 7.60 -6.47
N SER A 330 12.19 7.51 -7.04
CA SER A 330 10.91 7.76 -6.38
C SER A 330 9.79 7.05 -7.14
N LYS A 331 8.54 7.24 -6.75
CA LYS A 331 7.36 6.87 -7.53
C LYS A 331 7.63 7.03 -9.03
N PHE A 332 7.08 6.15 -9.86
CA PHE A 332 7.26 6.04 -11.32
C PHE A 332 8.62 5.52 -11.79
N THR A 333 9.59 5.26 -10.92
CA THR A 333 10.90 4.73 -11.32
C THR A 333 11.12 3.31 -10.80
N LEU A 334 11.88 2.49 -11.51
CA LEU A 334 12.26 1.14 -11.09
C LEU A 334 13.55 1.11 -10.25
N TYR A 335 14.03 2.26 -9.79
CA TYR A 335 15.02 2.31 -8.72
C TYR A 335 14.43 1.84 -7.38
N GLU A 336 15.29 1.54 -6.42
CA GLU A 336 14.87 1.11 -5.07
C GLU A 336 13.86 2.08 -4.43
N GLY A 337 14.07 3.38 -4.57
CA GLY A 337 13.18 4.40 -4.02
C GLY A 337 11.78 4.45 -4.66
N GLY A 338 11.55 3.78 -5.79
CA GLY A 338 10.22 3.67 -6.40
C GLY A 338 9.47 2.40 -6.03
N THR A 339 10.19 1.35 -5.59
CA THR A 339 9.59 0.03 -5.34
C THR A 339 9.76 -0.48 -3.92
N ARG A 340 10.77 0.00 -3.17
CA ARG A 340 11.03 -0.43 -1.80
C ARG A 340 10.25 0.44 -0.82
N VAL A 341 9.44 -0.19 0.02
CA VAL A 341 8.42 0.47 0.85
C VAL A 341 8.52 0.05 2.32
N PRO A 342 7.98 0.84 3.26
CA PRO A 342 7.77 0.40 4.62
C PRO A 342 6.84 -0.82 4.68
N LEU A 343 7.17 -1.82 5.51
CA LEU A 343 6.30 -2.96 5.84
C LEU A 343 6.51 -3.35 7.30
N ILE A 344 5.40 -3.46 8.02
CA ILE A 344 5.32 -3.95 9.40
C ILE A 344 4.26 -5.04 9.46
N ILE A 345 4.55 -6.17 10.10
CA ILE A 345 3.59 -7.24 10.38
C ILE A 345 3.61 -7.52 11.89
N SER A 346 2.45 -7.41 12.52
CA SER A 346 2.33 -7.49 13.98
C SER A 346 1.11 -8.28 14.42
N GLN A 347 1.33 -9.27 15.29
CA GLN A 347 0.31 -10.00 16.04
C GLN A 347 0.92 -10.44 17.36
N PRO A 348 0.87 -9.62 18.43
CA PRO A 348 1.44 -9.93 19.73
C PRO A 348 0.94 -11.27 20.26
N GLY A 349 1.80 -12.00 20.95
CA GLY A 349 1.49 -13.34 21.48
C GLY A 349 1.51 -14.48 20.46
N SER A 350 1.36 -14.19 19.16
CA SER A 350 1.40 -15.20 18.09
C SER A 350 2.65 -15.10 17.22
N LEU A 351 3.15 -13.88 17.00
CA LEU A 351 4.35 -13.59 16.23
C LEU A 351 5.39 -12.92 17.14
N PRO A 352 6.71 -13.10 16.87
CA PRO A 352 7.77 -12.42 17.60
C PRO A 352 7.67 -10.89 17.49
N GLU A 353 7.96 -10.23 18.59
CA GLU A 353 7.97 -8.78 18.74
C GLU A 353 9.40 -8.20 18.60
N ASP A 354 9.51 -6.90 18.37
CA ASP A 354 10.74 -6.11 18.26
C ASP A 354 11.77 -6.72 17.28
N ARG A 355 11.28 -7.20 16.13
CA ARG A 355 12.17 -7.79 15.12
C ARG A 355 12.39 -6.89 13.92
N ILE A 356 13.63 -6.92 13.43
CA ILE A 356 14.00 -6.33 12.13
C ILE A 356 14.40 -7.49 11.21
N SER A 357 13.76 -7.57 10.05
CA SER A 357 14.04 -8.58 9.04
C SER A 357 14.74 -7.98 7.82
N ASP A 358 15.84 -8.61 7.42
CA ASP A 358 16.57 -8.30 6.19
C ASP A 358 16.14 -9.22 5.01
N ASN A 359 15.13 -10.07 5.21
CA ASN A 359 14.59 -10.91 4.14
C ASN A 359 13.90 -10.06 3.09
N VAL A 360 14.04 -10.49 1.84
CA VAL A 360 13.39 -9.87 0.68
C VAL A 360 11.97 -10.39 0.58
N VAL A 361 11.01 -9.48 0.74
CA VAL A 361 9.56 -9.77 0.70
C VAL A 361 8.86 -8.85 -0.29
N SER A 362 7.71 -9.26 -0.79
CA SER A 362 6.94 -8.54 -1.79
C SER A 362 5.48 -8.37 -1.36
N ALA A 363 4.82 -7.38 -1.93
CA ALA A 363 3.38 -7.17 -1.76
C ALA A 363 2.53 -8.40 -2.12
N PHE A 364 3.01 -9.29 -2.99
CA PHE A 364 2.31 -10.54 -3.31
C PHE A 364 2.25 -11.52 -2.15
N ASP A 365 3.21 -11.44 -1.20
CA ASP A 365 3.30 -12.32 -0.05
C ASP A 365 2.17 -12.11 0.95
N LEU A 366 1.48 -10.97 0.86
CA LEU A 366 0.36 -10.65 1.73
C LEU A 366 -0.78 -11.65 1.56
N LEU A 367 -1.12 -12.02 0.32
CA LEU A 367 -2.18 -12.99 0.05
C LEU A 367 -1.90 -14.36 0.70
N PRO A 368 -0.80 -15.07 0.39
CA PRO A 368 -0.53 -16.37 1.00
C PRO A 368 -0.35 -16.28 2.52
N THR A 369 0.22 -15.20 3.05
CA THR A 369 0.38 -14.98 4.49
C THR A 369 -0.98 -14.87 5.19
N MET A 370 -1.92 -14.10 4.66
CA MET A 370 -3.26 -13.95 5.23
C MET A 370 -4.08 -15.24 5.12
N LEU A 371 -3.96 -15.98 4.01
CA LEU A 371 -4.61 -17.29 3.87
C LEU A 371 -4.06 -18.32 4.86
N SER A 372 -2.74 -18.34 5.06
CA SER A 372 -2.11 -19.21 6.08
C SER A 372 -2.65 -18.92 7.48
N VAL A 373 -2.78 -17.64 7.86
CA VAL A 373 -3.39 -17.22 9.12
C VAL A 373 -4.87 -17.60 9.21
N ALA A 374 -5.59 -17.56 8.09
CA ALA A 374 -6.98 -18.00 8.00
C ALA A 374 -7.15 -19.53 8.01
N GLY A 375 -6.05 -20.30 7.98
CA GLY A 375 -6.07 -21.75 7.92
C GLY A 375 -6.49 -22.30 6.55
N GLU A 376 -6.26 -21.54 5.49
CA GLU A 376 -6.62 -21.89 4.10
C GLU A 376 -5.38 -22.20 3.27
N ASP A 377 -5.53 -23.04 2.27
CA ASP A 377 -4.46 -23.36 1.33
C ASP A 377 -4.17 -22.17 0.41
N VAL A 378 -2.88 -21.96 0.09
CA VAL A 378 -2.45 -20.98 -0.88
C VAL A 378 -2.79 -21.46 -2.29
N PRO A 379 -3.53 -20.68 -3.10
CA PRO A 379 -3.87 -21.10 -4.45
C PRO A 379 -2.64 -21.13 -5.37
N GLU A 380 -2.61 -22.08 -6.31
CA GLU A 380 -1.49 -22.30 -7.24
C GLU A 380 -1.17 -21.06 -8.11
N PHE A 381 -2.16 -20.20 -8.33
CA PHE A 381 -1.94 -18.99 -9.13
C PHE A 381 -1.18 -17.89 -8.40
N ALA A 382 -1.07 -17.93 -7.05
CA ALA A 382 -0.39 -16.89 -6.27
C ALA A 382 1.11 -16.85 -6.58
N ASP A 383 1.65 -15.65 -6.78
CA ASP A 383 3.08 -15.45 -7.02
C ASP A 383 3.86 -15.21 -5.71
N GLY A 384 3.17 -14.99 -4.60
CA GLY A 384 3.74 -14.74 -3.29
C GLY A 384 4.10 -15.99 -2.50
N ILE A 385 4.81 -15.79 -1.39
CA ILE A 385 5.19 -16.82 -0.43
C ILE A 385 4.54 -16.53 0.94
N ASP A 386 4.21 -17.58 1.69
CA ASP A 386 3.72 -17.43 3.06
C ASP A 386 4.85 -16.97 3.98
N LEU A 387 4.68 -15.82 4.63
CA LEU A 387 5.65 -15.24 5.56
C LEU A 387 5.54 -15.78 6.99
N ILE A 388 4.48 -16.51 7.35
CA ILE A 388 4.28 -17.02 8.73
C ILE A 388 5.43 -17.90 9.20
N PRO A 389 5.96 -18.84 8.39
CA PRO A 389 7.13 -19.64 8.78
C PRO A 389 8.37 -18.79 9.07
N LEU A 390 8.63 -17.76 8.24
CA LEU A 390 9.71 -16.78 8.45
C LEU A 390 9.49 -15.97 9.73
N LEU A 391 8.29 -15.44 9.92
CA LEU A 391 7.93 -14.63 11.07
C LEU A 391 8.06 -15.43 12.38
N LYS A 392 7.65 -16.70 12.41
CA LYS A 392 7.80 -17.60 13.57
C LYS A 392 9.24 -18.11 13.77
N GLY A 393 10.16 -17.78 12.88
CA GLY A 393 11.57 -18.21 12.97
C GLY A 393 11.82 -19.65 12.54
N ASN A 394 10.85 -20.30 11.90
CA ASN A 394 10.94 -21.69 11.44
C ASN A 394 11.79 -21.85 10.17
N THR A 395 11.87 -20.81 9.36
CA THR A 395 12.65 -20.74 8.12
C THR A 395 13.39 -19.39 8.07
N PRO A 396 14.64 -19.32 8.56
CA PRO A 396 15.36 -18.05 8.67
C PRO A 396 15.71 -17.42 7.30
N GLU A 397 15.66 -18.17 6.21
CA GLU A 397 16.05 -17.74 4.86
C GLU A 397 14.91 -17.95 3.84
N LEU A 398 13.68 -17.65 4.20
CA LEU A 398 12.60 -17.63 3.21
C LEU A 398 12.79 -16.41 2.30
N GLN A 399 13.16 -16.64 1.05
CA GLN A 399 13.40 -15.57 0.08
C GLN A 399 12.80 -15.94 -1.27
N HIS A 400 12.38 -14.90 -2.01
CA HIS A 400 12.11 -15.07 -3.42
C HIS A 400 13.41 -15.39 -4.17
N ASP A 401 13.39 -16.40 -5.00
CA ASP A 401 14.52 -16.70 -5.88
C ASP A 401 14.80 -15.51 -6.80
N VAL A 402 13.76 -14.97 -7.43
CA VAL A 402 13.85 -13.83 -8.35
C VAL A 402 12.60 -12.97 -8.22
N LEU A 403 12.77 -11.66 -8.14
CA LEU A 403 11.68 -10.67 -8.25
C LEU A 403 11.80 -9.90 -9.57
N HIS A 404 10.63 -9.62 -10.16
CA HIS A 404 10.53 -8.90 -11.42
C HIS A 404 9.65 -7.65 -11.27
N TRP A 405 10.01 -6.60 -11.99
CA TRP A 405 9.18 -5.41 -12.20
C TRP A 405 9.20 -5.07 -13.69
N LYS A 406 8.07 -4.63 -14.20
CA LYS A 406 7.96 -4.09 -15.54
C LYS A 406 6.92 -3.00 -15.54
N THR A 407 7.35 -1.85 -16.03
CA THR A 407 6.48 -0.78 -16.50
C THR A 407 6.46 -0.81 -18.03
N ALA A 408 5.89 0.20 -18.68
CA ALA A 408 5.79 0.21 -20.15
C ALA A 408 7.07 -0.27 -20.86
N ASP A 409 8.13 0.53 -20.82
CA ASP A 409 9.39 0.28 -21.52
C ASP A 409 10.54 -0.10 -20.60
N GLU A 410 10.40 0.15 -19.28
CA GLU A 410 11.41 -0.17 -18.29
C GLU A 410 11.10 -1.48 -17.59
N TRP A 411 12.16 -2.15 -17.18
CA TRP A 411 12.06 -3.38 -16.42
C TRP A 411 13.21 -3.54 -15.42
N SER A 412 12.96 -4.32 -14.40
CA SER A 412 13.95 -4.67 -13.40
C SER A 412 13.78 -6.11 -12.96
N VAL A 413 14.91 -6.77 -12.66
CA VAL A 413 14.96 -8.12 -12.09
C VAL A 413 15.98 -8.15 -10.96
N ARG A 414 15.60 -8.74 -9.84
CA ARG A 414 16.45 -8.89 -8.66
C ARG A 414 16.62 -10.36 -8.28
N GLN A 415 17.86 -10.77 -8.03
CA GLN A 415 18.20 -12.04 -7.37
C GLN A 415 19.23 -11.79 -6.27
N GLY A 416 18.86 -12.08 -5.02
CA GLY A 416 19.69 -11.78 -3.86
C GLY A 416 20.09 -10.31 -3.80
N ASP A 417 21.39 -10.02 -3.74
CA ASP A 417 21.93 -8.66 -3.69
C ASP A 417 22.00 -7.97 -5.07
N TRP A 418 21.80 -8.71 -6.16
CA TRP A 418 21.99 -8.21 -7.52
C TRP A 418 20.67 -7.80 -8.15
N LYS A 419 20.68 -6.62 -8.75
CA LYS A 419 19.55 -6.07 -9.50
C LYS A 419 20.02 -5.61 -10.87
N LEU A 420 19.35 -6.11 -11.90
CA LEU A 420 19.52 -5.66 -13.27
C LEU A 420 18.29 -4.87 -13.68
N HIS A 421 18.48 -3.67 -14.21
CA HIS A 421 17.36 -2.83 -14.64
C HIS A 421 17.70 -2.00 -15.87
N THR A 422 16.66 -1.61 -16.62
CA THR A 422 16.75 -0.62 -17.67
C THR A 422 16.29 0.74 -17.16
N VAL A 423 16.88 1.78 -17.74
CA VAL A 423 16.43 3.17 -17.56
C VAL A 423 16.39 3.80 -18.94
N HIS A 424 15.25 4.35 -19.32
CA HIS A 424 15.05 4.97 -20.63
C HIS A 424 15.18 6.50 -20.62
N GLY A 425 15.73 7.06 -19.58
CA GLY A 425 15.91 8.49 -19.42
C GLY A 425 14.65 9.18 -18.96
N GLU A 426 14.48 10.27 -18.52
CA GLU A 426 13.33 11.02 -18.04
C GLU A 426 12.29 10.18 -17.28
N GLY A 427 12.50 10.05 -15.97
CA GLY A 427 11.46 9.56 -15.06
C GLY A 427 10.18 10.36 -15.32
N ALA A 428 9.05 9.69 -15.38
CA ALA A 428 7.77 10.22 -15.82
C ALA A 428 7.18 11.38 -14.99
N ALA A 429 7.95 11.98 -14.10
CA ALA A 429 7.55 13.18 -13.39
C ALA A 429 8.33 14.40 -13.95
N PRO A 430 7.65 15.33 -14.62
CA PRO A 430 8.29 16.53 -15.16
C PRO A 430 8.95 17.43 -14.09
N VAL A 431 8.77 17.12 -12.82
CA VAL A 431 9.30 17.89 -11.68
C VAL A 431 10.65 17.37 -11.18
N GLU A 432 11.08 16.16 -11.56
CA GLU A 432 12.38 15.63 -11.23
C GLU A 432 13.31 15.71 -12.45
N LYS A 433 14.00 16.82 -12.64
CA LYS A 433 15.22 16.82 -13.45
C LYS A 433 16.32 16.02 -12.75
N VAL A 434 16.13 14.70 -12.64
CA VAL A 434 17.22 13.80 -12.38
C VAL A 434 17.78 13.44 -13.74
N GLU A 435 19.05 13.76 -13.99
CA GLU A 435 19.77 13.18 -15.12
C GLU A 435 19.75 11.66 -14.94
N LEU A 436 18.80 11.01 -15.57
CA LEU A 436 18.71 9.55 -15.59
C LEU A 436 19.71 9.06 -16.64
N GLU A 437 20.61 8.20 -16.19
CA GLU A 437 21.45 7.44 -17.07
C GLU A 437 20.57 6.55 -17.96
N GLN A 438 20.75 6.62 -19.29
CA GLN A 438 20.05 5.70 -20.21
C GLN A 438 20.84 4.41 -20.37
N GLY A 439 20.15 3.27 -20.40
CA GLY A 439 20.79 1.99 -20.70
C GLY A 439 20.38 0.87 -19.74
N VAL A 440 21.30 -0.12 -19.67
CA VAL A 440 21.15 -1.30 -18.81
C VAL A 440 22.18 -1.22 -17.68
N PHE A 441 21.72 -1.39 -16.45
CA PHE A 441 22.52 -1.22 -15.24
C PHE A 441 22.43 -2.46 -14.37
N LEU A 442 23.60 -2.98 -13.97
CA LEU A 442 23.73 -4.01 -12.94
C LEU A 442 24.15 -3.34 -11.63
N ARG A 443 23.35 -3.49 -10.60
CA ARG A 443 23.54 -2.92 -9.26
C ARG A 443 23.80 -4.01 -8.23
N ASN A 444 24.60 -3.70 -7.21
CA ASN A 444 24.73 -4.55 -6.03
C ASN A 444 24.14 -3.82 -4.82
N LEU A 445 22.94 -4.20 -4.41
CA LEU A 445 22.17 -3.48 -3.40
C LEU A 445 22.74 -3.59 -1.99
N ARG A 446 23.59 -4.57 -1.71
CA ARG A 446 24.26 -4.69 -0.41
C ARG A 446 25.37 -3.67 -0.25
N THR A 447 26.18 -3.46 -1.31
CA THR A 447 27.32 -2.54 -1.27
C THR A 447 26.99 -1.14 -1.75
N ASP A 448 25.94 -1.00 -2.55
CA ASP A 448 25.47 0.26 -3.15
C ASP A 448 23.92 0.32 -3.15
N PRO A 449 23.29 0.49 -1.98
CA PRO A 449 21.83 0.62 -1.90
C PRO A 449 21.28 1.87 -2.60
N SER A 450 22.15 2.83 -2.92
CA SER A 450 21.83 4.07 -3.64
C SER A 450 21.90 3.91 -5.16
N GLU A 451 22.23 2.73 -5.67
CA GLU A 451 22.25 2.38 -7.11
C GLU A 451 23.08 3.35 -7.97
N ARG A 452 24.25 3.79 -7.47
CA ARG A 452 25.11 4.77 -8.14
C ARG A 452 26.15 4.11 -9.07
N ILE A 453 26.55 2.86 -8.76
CA ILE A 453 27.63 2.16 -9.45
C ILE A 453 27.04 1.14 -10.42
N ASN A 454 27.46 1.19 -11.68
CA ASN A 454 27.12 0.17 -12.65
C ASN A 454 28.21 -0.92 -12.69
N PHE A 455 27.86 -2.11 -12.23
CA PHE A 455 28.76 -3.27 -12.16
C PHE A 455 28.72 -4.16 -13.42
N ALA A 456 28.02 -3.77 -14.49
CA ALA A 456 27.78 -4.61 -15.66
C ALA A 456 29.06 -5.05 -16.37
N GLN A 457 30.06 -4.17 -16.47
CA GLN A 457 31.33 -4.49 -17.16
C GLN A 457 32.18 -5.55 -16.43
N GLN A 458 32.13 -5.52 -15.07
CA GLN A 458 32.91 -6.40 -14.22
C GLN A 458 32.22 -7.76 -13.95
N ASN A 459 30.91 -7.86 -14.22
CA ASN A 459 30.08 -9.00 -13.82
C ASN A 459 29.17 -9.47 -14.98
N SER A 460 29.75 -9.73 -16.14
CA SER A 460 29.03 -10.14 -17.36
C SER A 460 28.22 -11.43 -17.21
N GLU A 461 28.66 -12.36 -16.36
CA GLU A 461 27.96 -13.63 -16.09
C GLU A 461 26.65 -13.35 -15.30
N ILE A 462 26.71 -12.50 -14.27
CA ILE A 462 25.54 -12.12 -13.48
C ILE A 462 24.54 -11.34 -14.34
N LEU A 463 25.05 -10.41 -15.17
CA LEU A 463 24.22 -9.66 -16.12
C LEU A 463 23.50 -10.61 -17.09
N ALA A 464 24.20 -11.57 -17.68
CA ALA A 464 23.63 -12.56 -18.61
C ALA A 464 22.58 -13.43 -17.91
N LYS A 465 22.84 -13.88 -16.67
CA LYS A 465 21.94 -14.70 -15.85
C LYS A 465 20.63 -13.95 -15.55
N LEU A 466 20.73 -12.75 -15.00
CA LEU A 466 19.55 -11.93 -14.66
C LEU A 466 18.74 -11.54 -15.91
N GLY A 467 19.43 -11.16 -16.99
CA GLY A 467 18.80 -10.92 -18.28
C GLY A 467 18.07 -12.15 -18.83
N GLY A 468 18.62 -13.36 -18.59
CA GLY A 468 17.99 -14.64 -18.91
C GLY A 468 16.68 -14.85 -18.13
N PHE A 469 16.68 -14.64 -16.83
CA PHE A 469 15.47 -14.73 -16.00
C PHE A 469 14.39 -13.75 -16.46
N HIS A 470 14.77 -12.50 -16.70
CA HIS A 470 13.81 -11.50 -17.16
C HIS A 470 13.18 -11.86 -18.51
N ARG A 471 13.99 -12.31 -19.51
CA ARG A 471 13.47 -12.75 -20.82
C ARG A 471 12.51 -13.93 -20.69
N ALA A 472 12.83 -14.90 -19.84
CA ALA A 472 11.95 -16.04 -19.59
C ALA A 472 10.61 -15.61 -18.98
N TRP A 473 10.64 -14.72 -17.99
CA TRP A 473 9.45 -14.21 -17.34
C TRP A 473 8.58 -13.34 -18.29
N ILE A 474 9.17 -12.41 -19.05
CA ILE A 474 8.47 -11.60 -20.05
C ILE A 474 7.74 -12.46 -21.10
N ALA A 475 8.33 -13.59 -21.51
CA ALA A 475 7.73 -14.50 -22.48
C ALA A 475 6.42 -15.14 -21.98
N THR A 476 6.17 -15.14 -20.65
CA THR A 476 4.92 -15.64 -20.05
C THR A 476 3.82 -14.58 -19.95
N LEU A 477 4.14 -13.31 -20.18
CA LEU A 477 3.20 -12.20 -19.99
C LEU A 477 2.34 -11.95 -21.25
N PRO A 478 1.06 -11.57 -21.08
CA PRO A 478 0.24 -11.10 -22.18
C PRO A 478 0.74 -9.74 -22.68
N LYS A 479 0.25 -9.30 -23.83
CA LYS A 479 0.50 -7.92 -24.27
C LYS A 479 -0.09 -6.94 -23.27
N SER A 480 0.59 -5.78 -23.09
CA SER A 480 0.07 -4.72 -22.23
C SER A 480 -1.30 -4.26 -22.72
N LEU A 481 -2.25 -4.19 -21.81
CA LEU A 481 -3.60 -3.63 -22.05
C LEU A 481 -3.63 -2.10 -21.85
N ASN A 482 -2.54 -1.53 -21.35
CA ASN A 482 -2.42 -0.10 -21.10
C ASN A 482 -2.06 0.61 -22.41
N ASN A 483 -2.87 1.59 -22.82
CA ASN A 483 -2.43 2.62 -23.75
C ASN A 483 -1.44 3.50 -22.99
N VAL A 484 -0.17 3.16 -23.06
CA VAL A 484 0.89 3.95 -22.45
C VAL A 484 1.17 5.13 -23.36
N PRO A 485 0.96 6.37 -22.90
CA PRO A 485 1.55 7.52 -23.55
C PRO A 485 3.05 7.25 -23.61
N SER A 486 3.67 7.47 -24.74
CA SER A 486 5.14 7.42 -24.81
C SER A 486 5.68 8.37 -23.72
N ALA A 487 6.81 8.04 -23.09
CA ALA A 487 7.45 8.90 -22.09
C ALA A 487 7.62 10.35 -22.59
N ASN A 488 7.61 10.56 -23.90
CA ASN A 488 7.66 11.87 -24.57
C ASN A 488 6.37 12.70 -24.46
N GLU A 489 5.18 12.11 -24.25
CA GLU A 489 3.93 12.89 -24.15
C GLU A 489 3.77 13.61 -22.81
N TRP A 490 4.48 13.17 -21.77
CA TRP A 490 4.57 13.87 -20.47
C TRP A 490 5.77 14.84 -20.40
N ALA A 491 6.72 14.73 -21.33
CA ALA A 491 7.94 15.54 -21.38
C ALA A 491 7.77 16.87 -22.11
N GLU A 492 6.64 17.13 -22.75
CA GLU A 492 6.31 18.45 -23.33
C GLU A 492 5.80 19.41 -22.24
N ALA A 493 6.63 19.64 -21.22
CA ALA A 493 6.54 20.88 -20.47
C ALA A 493 6.78 22.06 -21.44
N PRO A 494 6.06 23.18 -21.30
CA PRO A 494 6.28 24.33 -22.18
C PRO A 494 7.77 24.70 -22.20
N LYS A 495 8.39 24.61 -23.34
CA LYS A 495 9.74 25.20 -23.54
C LYS A 495 9.62 26.64 -23.15
N GLU A 496 10.40 27.06 -22.15
CA GLU A 496 10.58 28.47 -21.82
C GLU A 496 10.78 29.25 -23.15
N LYS A 497 9.89 30.21 -23.38
CA LYS A 497 10.03 31.19 -24.46
C LYS A 497 10.94 32.29 -24.00
#